data_43aff4664e33e7cb20e6afce48d0f2ca
#
_entry.id   43aff4664e33e7cb20e6afce48d0f2ca
#
_cell.length_a   1.000
_cell.length_b   1.000
_cell.length_c   1.000
_cell.angle_alpha   90.00
_cell.angle_beta   90.00
_cell.angle_gamma   90.00
#
_symmetry.space_group_name_H-M   'P 1'
#
loop_
_entity.id
_entity.type
_entity.pdbx_description
1 polymer ?
#
loop_
_entity_poly.entity_id
_entity_poly.type
_entity_poly.pdbx_seq_one_letter_code
_entity_poly.pdbx_strand_id
1 'polypeptide(L)'
;MTPAEQAARHWGGRITRMLRDRENHVFEMALPGGRAALRLHRAGYQSAAAIRSELWWCEALSVAGLPVPAALPALGGGLLMPLADGRHASAIAWIEGDALGEADRPFARPLTEVLDLYHTLGALLARLHRVTDGLTLPG
;
A
#
# COMPACT_ATOMS: atom_id res chain seq x y z
N MET A 1 -14.26 6.79 -19.18
CA MET A 1 -13.79 5.93 -18.08
C MET A 1 -12.29 6.10 -17.93
N THR A 2 -11.85 6.56 -16.77
CA THR A 2 -10.43 6.77 -16.49
C THR A 2 -9.70 5.43 -16.26
N PRO A 3 -8.37 5.39 -16.39
CA PRO A 3 -7.59 4.19 -16.06
C PRO A 3 -7.80 3.69 -14.62
N ALA A 4 -8.01 4.61 -13.67
CA ALA A 4 -8.30 4.25 -12.28
C ALA A 4 -9.67 3.56 -12.13
N GLU A 5 -10.69 4.04 -12.82
CA GLU A 5 -12.02 3.42 -12.85
C GLU A 5 -11.99 2.04 -13.53
N GLN A 6 -11.21 1.90 -14.60
CA GLN A 6 -10.99 0.60 -15.24
C GLN A 6 -10.32 -0.38 -14.27
N ALA A 7 -9.25 0.07 -13.60
CA ALA A 7 -8.53 -0.73 -12.62
C ALA A 7 -9.42 -1.16 -11.45
N ALA A 8 -10.23 -0.26 -10.90
CA ALA A 8 -11.12 -0.53 -9.76
C ALA A 8 -12.10 -1.68 -10.02
N ARG A 9 -12.51 -1.87 -11.28
CA ARG A 9 -13.42 -2.97 -11.66
C ARG A 9 -12.84 -4.36 -11.40
N HIS A 10 -11.54 -4.52 -11.43
CA HIS A 10 -10.90 -5.80 -11.10
C HIS A 10 -11.18 -6.24 -9.66
N TRP A 11 -11.48 -5.28 -8.78
CA TRP A 11 -11.85 -5.53 -7.37
C TRP A 11 -13.34 -5.32 -7.10
N GLY A 12 -14.16 -5.06 -8.12
CA GLY A 12 -15.57 -4.72 -7.94
C GLY A 12 -15.78 -3.39 -7.22
N GLY A 13 -14.78 -2.52 -7.27
CA GLY A 13 -14.75 -1.26 -6.56
C GLY A 13 -15.09 -0.03 -7.43
N ARG A 14 -15.22 1.10 -6.76
CA ARG A 14 -15.46 2.41 -7.36
C ARG A 14 -14.52 3.44 -6.76
N ILE A 15 -13.86 4.24 -7.60
CA ILE A 15 -13.00 5.33 -7.15
C ILE A 15 -13.83 6.42 -6.48
N THR A 16 -13.40 6.87 -5.31
CA THR A 16 -14.02 7.96 -4.56
C THR A 16 -13.21 9.24 -4.60
N ARG A 17 -11.88 9.15 -4.49
CA ARG A 17 -10.99 10.30 -4.60
C ARG A 17 -9.55 9.87 -4.90
N MET A 18 -8.76 10.80 -5.45
CA MET A 18 -7.30 10.67 -5.55
C MET A 18 -6.67 11.06 -4.21
N LEU A 19 -5.74 10.25 -3.71
CA LEU A 19 -5.01 10.50 -2.46
C LEU A 19 -3.62 11.06 -2.72
N ARG A 20 -2.94 10.55 -3.75
CA ARG A 20 -1.57 10.94 -4.12
C ARG A 20 -1.35 10.85 -5.61
N ASP A 21 -0.56 11.81 -6.10
CA ASP A 21 -0.10 11.91 -7.48
C ASP A 21 1.41 12.17 -7.46
N ARG A 22 2.19 11.09 -7.30
CA ARG A 22 3.66 11.12 -7.31
C ARG A 22 4.18 9.99 -8.20
N GLU A 23 5.15 9.18 -7.70
CA GLU A 23 5.67 7.99 -8.42
C GLU A 23 4.57 6.98 -8.75
N ASN A 24 3.57 6.87 -7.88
CA ASN A 24 2.36 6.10 -8.12
C ASN A 24 1.13 6.99 -7.93
N HIS A 25 0.10 6.76 -8.72
CA HIS A 25 -1.19 7.36 -8.44
C HIS A 25 -1.94 6.48 -7.45
N VAL A 26 -2.31 7.05 -6.31
CA VAL A 26 -3.03 6.33 -5.25
C VAL A 26 -4.43 6.90 -5.10
N PHE A 27 -5.41 6.02 -5.09
CA PHE A 27 -6.82 6.36 -5.00
C PHE A 27 -7.48 5.66 -3.81
N GLU A 28 -8.43 6.33 -3.18
CA GLU A 28 -9.41 5.67 -2.32
C GLU A 28 -10.44 4.97 -3.21
N MET A 29 -10.66 3.71 -2.94
CA MET A 29 -11.61 2.85 -3.65
C MET A 29 -12.65 2.31 -2.66
N ALA A 30 -13.92 2.59 -2.92
CA ALA A 30 -15.02 1.97 -2.18
C ALA A 30 -15.26 0.55 -2.72
N LEU A 31 -15.39 -0.39 -1.80
CA LEU A 31 -15.74 -1.80 -2.04
C LEU A 31 -17.08 -2.13 -1.34
N PRO A 32 -17.77 -3.21 -1.73
CA PRO A 32 -19.02 -3.61 -1.06
C PRO A 32 -18.89 -3.80 0.45
N GLY A 33 -17.74 -4.23 0.94
CA GLY A 33 -17.47 -4.48 2.36
C GLY A 33 -16.59 -3.44 3.06
N GLY A 34 -16.28 -2.30 2.42
CA GLY A 34 -15.40 -1.29 3.03
C GLY A 34 -14.64 -0.44 2.04
N ARG A 35 -13.39 -0.14 2.37
CA ARG A 35 -12.51 0.69 1.55
C ARG A 35 -11.17 -0.01 1.28
N ALA A 36 -10.51 0.40 0.20
CA ALA A 36 -9.16 -0.01 -0.14
C ALA A 36 -8.37 1.17 -0.70
N ALA A 37 -7.07 1.07 -0.71
CA ALA A 37 -6.19 1.94 -1.48
C ALA A 37 -5.81 1.25 -2.79
N LEU A 38 -6.24 1.82 -3.92
CA LEU A 38 -5.86 1.38 -5.26
C LEU A 38 -4.60 2.13 -5.70
N ARG A 39 -3.59 1.41 -6.15
CA ARG A 39 -2.34 1.97 -6.69
C ARG A 39 -2.25 1.69 -8.18
N LEU A 40 -2.11 2.72 -8.97
CA LEU A 40 -1.67 2.61 -10.36
C LEU A 40 -0.16 2.83 -10.39
N HIS A 41 0.58 1.78 -10.70
CA HIS A 41 2.04 1.82 -10.74
C HIS A 41 2.50 2.58 -11.99
N ARG A 42 3.46 3.49 -11.80
CA ARG A 42 4.04 4.26 -12.90
C ARG A 42 4.72 3.33 -13.91
N ALA A 43 4.41 3.54 -15.19
CA ALA A 43 5.03 2.78 -16.26
C ALA A 43 6.57 2.97 -16.27
N GLY A 44 7.30 1.86 -16.39
CA GLY A 44 8.75 1.88 -16.51
C GLY A 44 9.53 2.21 -15.22
N TYR A 45 8.84 2.44 -14.09
CA TYR A 45 9.51 2.74 -12.81
C TYR A 45 9.93 1.45 -12.07
N GLN A 46 9.04 0.49 -11.96
CA GLN A 46 9.32 -0.83 -11.40
C GLN A 46 8.82 -1.93 -12.34
N SER A 47 9.53 -3.06 -12.35
CA SER A 47 9.06 -4.24 -13.07
C SER A 47 7.87 -4.89 -12.36
N ALA A 48 7.05 -5.63 -13.10
CA ALA A 48 5.97 -6.42 -12.51
C ALA A 48 6.49 -7.42 -11.45
N ALA A 49 7.67 -7.98 -11.64
CA ALA A 49 8.31 -8.88 -10.68
C ALA A 49 8.68 -8.15 -9.38
N ALA A 50 9.22 -6.94 -9.45
CA ALA A 50 9.53 -6.12 -8.29
C ALA A 50 8.27 -5.77 -7.49
N ILE A 51 7.18 -5.38 -8.18
CA ILE A 51 5.91 -5.07 -7.53
C ILE A 51 5.32 -6.31 -6.86
N ARG A 52 5.36 -7.48 -7.52
CA ARG A 52 4.91 -8.74 -6.90
C ARG A 52 5.71 -9.10 -5.67
N SER A 53 7.02 -8.89 -5.68
CA SER A 53 7.89 -9.11 -4.51
C SER A 53 7.52 -8.18 -3.35
N GLU A 54 7.21 -6.90 -3.62
CA GLU A 54 6.72 -5.95 -2.61
C GLU A 54 5.39 -6.43 -2.00
N LEU A 55 4.43 -6.81 -2.84
CA LEU A 55 3.12 -7.30 -2.38
C LEU A 55 3.25 -8.59 -1.56
N TRP A 56 4.08 -9.53 -2.00
CA TRP A 56 4.38 -10.74 -1.25
C TRP A 56 5.01 -10.43 0.11
N TRP A 57 5.98 -9.50 0.14
CA TRP A 57 6.63 -9.10 1.39
C TRP A 57 5.63 -8.48 2.37
N CYS A 58 4.76 -7.59 1.91
CA CYS A 58 3.70 -7.01 2.74
C CYS A 58 2.76 -8.08 3.29
N GLU A 59 2.39 -9.08 2.49
CA GLU A 59 1.57 -10.21 2.93
C GLU A 59 2.29 -11.03 4.02
N ALA A 60 3.56 -11.36 3.81
CA ALA A 60 4.36 -12.11 4.78
C ALA A 60 4.50 -11.35 6.12
N LEU A 61 4.71 -10.04 6.07
CA LEU A 61 4.76 -9.20 7.27
C LEU A 61 3.40 -9.16 8.00
N SER A 62 2.31 -9.07 7.25
CA SER A 62 0.94 -9.09 7.80
C SER A 62 0.64 -10.41 8.50
N VAL A 63 0.99 -11.53 7.87
CA VAL A 63 0.86 -12.89 8.47
C VAL A 63 1.69 -13.02 9.75
N ALA A 64 2.88 -12.41 9.79
CA ALA A 64 3.72 -12.35 10.99
C ALA A 64 3.20 -11.41 12.08
N GLY A 65 2.05 -10.78 11.86
CA GLY A 65 1.37 -9.90 12.83
C GLY A 65 1.91 -8.47 12.89
N LEU A 66 2.63 -8.00 11.87
CA LEU A 66 2.97 -6.58 11.77
C LEU A 66 1.77 -5.78 11.24
N PRO A 67 1.62 -4.51 11.68
CA PRO A 67 0.53 -3.64 11.25
C PRO A 67 0.80 -3.04 9.86
N VAL A 68 0.94 -3.90 8.85
CA VAL A 68 1.08 -3.50 7.46
C VAL A 68 -0.20 -3.79 6.68
N PRO A 69 -0.57 -2.97 5.69
CA PRO A 69 -1.77 -3.22 4.90
C PRO A 69 -1.59 -4.49 4.05
N ALA A 70 -2.54 -5.42 4.15
CA ALA A 70 -2.56 -6.62 3.33
C ALA A 70 -2.88 -6.27 1.87
N ALA A 71 -2.23 -6.98 0.94
CA ALA A 71 -2.63 -6.92 -0.45
C ALA A 71 -4.00 -7.58 -0.66
N LEU A 72 -4.84 -6.98 -1.47
CA LEU A 72 -6.18 -7.47 -1.76
C LEU A 72 -6.20 -8.16 -3.13
N PRO A 73 -6.61 -9.44 -3.21
CA PRO A 73 -6.75 -10.10 -4.50
C PRO A 73 -7.90 -9.49 -5.31
N ALA A 74 -7.71 -9.42 -6.62
CA ALA A 74 -8.77 -9.07 -7.56
C ALA A 74 -9.86 -10.16 -7.59
N LEU A 75 -11.04 -9.86 -8.10
CA LEU A 75 -12.17 -10.80 -8.21
C LEU A 75 -11.82 -12.08 -8.97
N GLY A 76 -10.97 -11.97 -9.99
CA GLY A 76 -10.46 -13.11 -10.76
C GLY A 76 -9.23 -13.78 -10.16
N GLY A 77 -8.83 -13.41 -8.96
CA GLY A 77 -7.55 -13.81 -8.35
C GLY A 77 -6.39 -12.92 -8.80
N GLY A 78 -5.23 -13.11 -8.17
CA GLY A 78 -4.04 -12.29 -8.46
C GLY A 78 -4.02 -10.95 -7.73
N LEU A 79 -2.82 -10.48 -7.42
CA LEU A 79 -2.60 -9.26 -6.66
C LEU A 79 -2.20 -8.07 -7.54
N LEU A 80 -1.77 -8.33 -8.77
CA LEU A 80 -1.27 -7.34 -9.71
C LEU A 80 -1.97 -7.50 -11.06
N MET A 81 -2.73 -6.48 -11.46
CA MET A 81 -3.51 -6.48 -12.70
C MET A 81 -2.85 -5.62 -13.76
N PRO A 82 -2.61 -6.15 -14.97
CA PRO A 82 -2.15 -5.34 -16.09
C PRO A 82 -3.30 -4.44 -16.60
N LEU A 83 -2.96 -3.23 -17.02
CA LEU A 83 -3.89 -2.28 -17.62
C LEU A 83 -3.59 -2.13 -19.12
N ALA A 84 -4.59 -1.68 -19.88
CA ALA A 84 -4.49 -1.52 -21.33
C ALA A 84 -3.40 -0.50 -21.76
N ASP A 85 -3.05 0.43 -20.89
CA ASP A 85 -2.00 1.44 -21.11
C ASP A 85 -0.58 0.97 -20.74
N GLY A 86 -0.41 -0.32 -20.44
CA GLY A 86 0.87 -0.93 -20.08
C GLY A 86 1.28 -0.76 -18.62
N ARG A 87 0.49 -0.05 -17.81
CA ARG A 87 0.68 0.04 -16.37
C ARG A 87 0.15 -1.20 -15.66
N HIS A 88 0.43 -1.27 -14.38
CA HIS A 88 -0.13 -2.27 -13.48
C HIS A 88 -0.92 -1.60 -12.36
N ALA A 89 -1.92 -2.30 -11.84
CA ALA A 89 -2.68 -1.89 -10.68
C ALA A 89 -2.60 -2.94 -9.58
N SER A 90 -2.58 -2.48 -8.33
CA SER A 90 -2.72 -3.31 -7.14
C SER A 90 -3.60 -2.62 -6.12
N ALA A 91 -4.23 -3.38 -5.25
CA ALA A 91 -5.02 -2.84 -4.15
C ALA A 91 -4.51 -3.38 -2.82
N ILE A 92 -4.53 -2.51 -1.80
CA ILE A 92 -4.17 -2.87 -0.43
C ILE A 92 -5.31 -2.49 0.50
N ALA A 93 -5.41 -3.19 1.62
CA ALA A 93 -6.41 -2.91 2.64
C ALA A 93 -6.29 -1.46 3.14
N TRP A 94 -7.42 -0.84 3.41
CA TRP A 94 -7.45 0.49 4.00
C TRP A 94 -7.03 0.43 5.46
N ILE A 95 -6.14 1.35 5.86
CA ILE A 95 -5.79 1.57 7.25
C ILE A 95 -6.36 2.92 7.68
N GLU A 96 -7.16 2.92 8.73
CA GLU A 96 -7.66 4.15 9.34
C GLU A 96 -6.53 4.84 10.10
N GLY A 97 -6.51 6.14 10.02
CA GLY A 97 -5.53 6.97 10.72
C GLY A 97 -5.30 8.31 10.03
N ASP A 98 -4.60 9.16 10.72
CA ASP A 98 -4.19 10.47 10.22
C ASP A 98 -2.68 10.46 9.92
N ALA A 99 -2.27 11.31 8.96
CA ALA A 99 -0.85 11.53 8.71
C ALA A 99 -0.17 12.11 9.95
N LEU A 100 0.99 11.56 10.32
CA LEU A 100 1.77 12.07 11.46
C LEU A 100 2.32 13.47 11.23
N GLY A 101 2.50 13.85 9.97
CA GLY A 101 3.01 15.15 9.58
C GLY A 101 3.17 15.27 8.07
N GLU A 102 3.65 16.41 7.63
CA GLU A 102 3.95 16.71 6.23
C GLU A 102 5.43 17.10 6.10
N ALA A 103 6.02 16.75 4.95
CA ALA A 103 7.37 17.21 4.63
C ALA A 103 7.43 18.76 4.66
N ASP A 104 8.54 19.28 5.14
CA ASP A 104 8.81 20.71 5.22
C ASP A 104 7.91 21.51 6.19
N ARG A 105 7.17 20.82 7.05
CA ARG A 105 6.40 21.45 8.14
C ARG A 105 6.83 20.90 9.50
N PRO A 106 6.95 21.77 10.53
CA PRO A 106 7.15 21.33 11.90
C PRO A 106 6.01 20.42 12.36
N PHE A 107 6.30 19.48 13.26
CA PHE A 107 5.24 18.71 13.91
C PHE A 107 4.35 19.64 14.75
N ALA A 108 3.05 19.53 14.58
CA ALA A 108 2.05 20.24 15.39
C ALA A 108 1.77 19.52 16.72
N ARG A 109 2.82 18.96 17.37
CA ARG A 109 2.75 18.16 18.60
C ARG A 109 3.86 18.56 19.54
N PRO A 110 3.66 18.41 20.87
CA PRO A 110 4.71 18.59 21.86
C PRO A 110 5.92 17.65 21.57
N LEU A 111 7.13 18.12 21.89
CA LEU A 111 8.36 17.34 21.66
C LEU A 111 8.32 15.97 22.34
N THR A 112 7.75 15.86 23.52
CA THR A 112 7.60 14.58 24.25
C THR A 112 6.80 13.55 23.43
N GLU A 113 5.68 13.97 22.81
CA GLU A 113 4.90 13.09 21.93
C GLU A 113 5.66 12.69 20.67
N VAL A 114 6.44 13.61 20.10
CA VAL A 114 7.29 13.33 18.94
C VAL A 114 8.35 12.29 19.28
N LEU A 115 8.99 12.39 20.45
CA LEU A 115 9.98 11.42 20.92
C LEU A 115 9.37 10.03 21.14
N ASP A 116 8.17 9.96 21.71
CA ASP A 116 7.44 8.71 21.91
C ASP A 116 7.05 8.06 20.57
N LEU A 117 6.64 8.87 19.59
CA LEU A 117 6.36 8.39 18.23
C LEU A 117 7.61 7.81 17.57
N TYR A 118 8.75 8.47 17.66
CA TYR A 118 10.02 7.97 17.12
C TYR A 118 10.48 6.70 17.83
N HIS A 119 10.30 6.58 19.12
CA HIS A 119 10.58 5.36 19.88
C HIS A 119 9.71 4.19 19.37
N THR A 120 8.42 4.42 19.24
CA THR A 120 7.46 3.42 18.71
C THR A 120 7.81 3.01 17.28
N LEU A 121 8.13 3.99 16.42
CA LEU A 121 8.54 3.73 15.05
C LEU A 121 9.82 2.90 14.99
N GLY A 122 10.82 3.21 15.81
CA GLY A 122 12.06 2.44 15.91
C GLY A 122 11.81 0.99 16.34
N ALA A 123 10.92 0.75 17.30
CA ALA A 123 10.54 -0.58 17.72
C ALA A 123 9.83 -1.38 16.61
N LEU A 124 8.94 -0.73 15.84
CA LEU A 124 8.29 -1.33 14.69
C LEU A 124 9.28 -1.69 13.58
N LEU A 125 10.22 -0.80 13.27
CA LEU A 125 11.26 -1.05 12.28
C LEU A 125 12.17 -2.21 12.70
N ALA A 126 12.56 -2.29 13.97
CA ALA A 126 13.36 -3.40 14.48
C ALA A 126 12.61 -4.73 14.36
N ARG A 127 11.30 -4.74 14.61
CA ARG A 127 10.46 -5.92 14.44
C ARG A 127 10.33 -6.31 12.96
N LEU A 128 10.12 -5.33 12.07
CA LEU A 128 10.07 -5.53 10.63
C LEU A 128 11.36 -6.16 10.12
N HIS A 129 12.52 -5.64 10.53
CA HIS A 129 13.82 -6.20 10.13
C HIS A 129 13.98 -7.65 10.60
N ARG A 130 13.69 -7.96 11.86
CA ARG A 130 13.79 -9.33 12.38
C ARG A 130 12.89 -10.32 11.63
N VAL A 131 11.67 -9.93 11.30
CA VAL A 131 10.76 -10.78 10.52
C VAL A 131 11.30 -10.95 9.09
N THR A 132 11.71 -9.87 8.46
CA THR A 132 12.24 -9.89 7.09
C THR A 132 13.48 -10.76 6.95
N ASP A 133 14.40 -10.70 7.92
CA ASP A 133 15.62 -11.53 7.92
C ASP A 133 15.33 -13.04 7.97
N GLY A 134 14.19 -13.43 8.51
CA GLY A 134 13.72 -14.83 8.55
C GLY A 134 12.91 -15.28 7.33
N LEU A 135 12.61 -14.38 6.39
CA LEU A 135 11.82 -14.72 5.21
C LEU A 135 12.68 -15.33 4.10
N THR A 136 12.09 -16.30 3.40
CA THR A 136 12.66 -16.86 2.18
C THR A 136 11.73 -16.53 1.01
N LEU A 137 12.28 -15.90 -0.04
CA LEU A 137 11.52 -15.62 -1.26
C LEU A 137 11.05 -16.94 -1.89
N PRO A 138 9.78 -17.03 -2.31
CA PRO A 138 9.33 -18.17 -3.10
C PRO A 138 10.11 -18.20 -4.42
N GLY A 139 10.56 -19.38 -4.80
CA GLY A 139 11.28 -19.65 -6.05
C GLY A 139 10.40 -19.47 -7.29
#